data_a909e978250f8b4baa2a12e9fcba6964
#
_entry.id   a909e978250f8b4baa2a12e9fcba6964
#
_cell.length_a   1.000
_cell.length_b   1.000
_cell.length_c   1.000
_cell.angle_alpha   90.00
_cell.angle_beta   90.00
_cell.angle_gamma   90.00
#
_symmetry.space_group_name_H-M   'P 1'
#
loop_
_entity.id
_entity.type
_entity.pdbx_description
1 polymer ?
#
loop_
_entity_poly.entity_id
_entity_poly.type
_entity_poly.pdbx_seq_one_letter_code
_entity_poly.pdbx_strand_id
1 'polypeptide(L)'
;MLQYRTDLAMEAHELLCAKSRAQTLSGVDSRTVFRRGCSVTSVRINTEGAARQLGKPRGRYVTLDLSPLQKNADDVLERASRAVGAELRALLGENVKSVLVAGLGNANMTPDAIGPRSAEHVLVTRHLRQNGAFSAFCSVSVLTPGVLGQTGIEAMETLRGTVRAVQPDAVIAIDALASRSLMRLCSTVQLSDTGIVPGSGVGNHRCPLSRDTLGVPVYAIGVPTVVDAATLTLDVLEEAGKSDVDPAALRGHETVMVTTRDIDAQIRELARVIGYGIDLALQPLDFSELCALMG
;
A
#
# COMPACT_ATOMS: atom_id res chain seq x y z
N MET A 1 -17.43 19.67 -7.41
CA MET A 1 -16.11 20.21 -7.05
C MET A 1 -15.11 19.17 -7.44
N LEU A 2 -14.25 19.37 -8.45
CA LEU A 2 -13.14 18.47 -8.73
C LEU A 2 -12.22 18.46 -7.50
N GLN A 3 -12.04 17.30 -6.94
CA GLN A 3 -11.22 17.10 -5.75
C GLN A 3 -9.99 16.33 -6.19
N TYR A 4 -8.81 16.74 -5.77
CA TYR A 4 -7.59 15.95 -5.98
C TYR A 4 -7.82 14.53 -5.50
N ARG A 5 -7.51 13.55 -6.35
CA ARG A 5 -7.62 12.14 -6.00
C ARG A 5 -6.30 11.65 -5.43
N THR A 6 -6.34 11.04 -4.26
CA THR A 6 -5.20 10.37 -3.66
C THR A 6 -5.64 9.30 -2.68
N ASP A 7 -4.94 8.16 -2.71
CA ASP A 7 -5.06 7.11 -1.71
C ASP A 7 -4.08 7.28 -0.55
N LEU A 8 -3.10 8.19 -0.69
CA LEU A 8 -2.11 8.44 0.34
C LEU A 8 -2.66 9.33 1.46
N ALA A 9 -2.62 8.84 2.70
CA ALA A 9 -3.09 9.60 3.87
C ALA A 9 -2.24 10.85 4.12
N MET A 10 -0.94 10.80 3.82
CA MET A 10 -0.07 11.96 3.92
C MET A 10 -0.46 13.08 2.95
N GLU A 11 -0.78 12.74 1.68
CA GLU A 11 -1.22 13.73 0.68
C GLU A 11 -2.59 14.34 1.05
N ALA A 12 -3.52 13.49 1.52
CA ALA A 12 -4.81 13.99 2.00
C ALA A 12 -4.63 14.97 3.17
N HIS A 13 -3.71 14.69 4.08
CA HIS A 13 -3.36 15.58 5.18
C HIS A 13 -2.71 16.90 4.67
N GLU A 14 -1.73 16.82 3.77
CA GLU A 14 -1.07 17.97 3.15
C GLU A 14 -2.08 18.90 2.46
N LEU A 15 -3.00 18.34 1.67
CA LEU A 15 -4.04 19.08 0.97
C LEU A 15 -4.98 19.82 1.92
N LEU A 16 -5.40 19.19 3.02
CA LEU A 16 -6.27 19.81 4.00
C LEU A 16 -5.54 20.90 4.80
N CYS A 17 -4.29 20.68 5.16
CA CYS A 17 -3.46 21.69 5.82
C CYS A 17 -3.27 22.92 4.91
N ALA A 18 -3.00 22.73 3.63
CA ALA A 18 -2.88 23.81 2.66
C ALA A 18 -4.19 24.60 2.51
N LYS A 19 -5.33 23.91 2.38
CA LYS A 19 -6.66 24.56 2.26
C LYS A 19 -7.05 25.34 3.50
N SER A 20 -6.78 24.82 4.69
CA SER A 20 -7.12 25.47 5.96
C SER A 20 -6.09 26.47 6.43
N ARG A 21 -4.96 26.62 5.73
CA ARG A 21 -3.78 27.39 6.15
C ARG A 21 -3.32 27.03 7.57
N ALA A 22 -3.53 25.79 7.98
CA ALA A 22 -3.18 25.26 9.28
C ALA A 22 -1.95 24.33 9.16
N GLN A 23 -1.08 24.36 10.15
CA GLN A 23 0.05 23.43 10.21
C GLN A 23 -0.36 22.04 10.73
N THR A 24 -1.47 21.97 11.46
CA THR A 24 -1.98 20.73 12.06
C THR A 24 -3.50 20.67 11.92
N LEU A 25 -4.03 19.45 11.82
CA LEU A 25 -5.47 19.20 11.82
C LEU A 25 -5.88 18.61 13.17
N SER A 26 -6.98 19.10 13.73
CA SER A 26 -7.54 18.55 14.97
C SER A 26 -7.89 17.07 14.81
N GLY A 27 -7.38 16.24 15.72
CA GLY A 27 -7.61 14.78 15.69
C GLY A 27 -6.71 14.03 14.69
N VAL A 28 -5.66 14.66 14.18
CA VAL A 28 -4.63 14.02 13.34
C VAL A 28 -3.26 14.33 13.91
N ASP A 29 -2.46 13.29 14.15
CA ASP A 29 -1.04 13.41 14.46
C ASP A 29 -0.25 13.04 13.20
N SER A 30 0.62 13.95 12.76
CA SER A 30 1.51 13.72 11.61
C SER A 30 2.95 14.00 12.00
N ARG A 31 3.84 13.07 11.68
CA ARG A 31 5.27 13.19 11.95
C ARG A 31 6.07 12.55 10.84
N THR A 32 7.10 13.26 10.36
CA THR A 32 8.09 12.75 9.42
C THR A 32 9.45 12.60 10.11
N VAL A 33 10.10 11.46 9.90
CA VAL A 33 11.44 11.16 10.39
C VAL A 33 12.26 10.52 9.26
N PHE A 34 13.56 10.76 9.25
CA PHE A 34 14.47 10.04 8.34
C PHE A 34 15.11 8.88 9.10
N ARG A 35 14.89 7.67 8.61
CA ARG A 35 15.46 6.46 9.20
C ARG A 35 15.62 5.34 8.17
N ARG A 36 16.58 4.45 8.37
CA ARG A 36 16.91 3.35 7.44
C ARG A 36 17.12 3.79 5.99
N GLY A 37 17.61 5.03 5.81
CA GLY A 37 17.93 5.58 4.49
C GLY A 37 16.73 6.10 3.71
N CYS A 38 15.54 6.18 4.30
CA CYS A 38 14.34 6.72 3.69
C CYS A 38 13.59 7.68 4.61
N SER A 39 12.75 8.53 4.04
CA SER A 39 11.83 9.38 4.79
C SER A 39 10.59 8.56 5.15
N VAL A 40 10.21 8.58 6.43
CA VAL A 40 9.05 7.86 6.97
C VAL A 40 8.08 8.86 7.56
N THR A 41 6.92 9.02 6.94
CA THR A 41 5.83 9.87 7.42
C THR A 41 4.76 9.01 8.06
N SER A 42 4.48 9.25 9.33
CA SER A 42 3.39 8.62 10.06
C SER A 42 2.24 9.60 10.21
N VAL A 43 1.05 9.22 9.74
CA VAL A 43 -0.21 9.94 9.95
C VAL A 43 -1.12 9.06 10.79
N ARG A 44 -1.56 9.55 11.94
CA ARG A 44 -2.50 8.88 12.81
C ARG A 44 -3.80 9.66 12.89
N ILE A 45 -4.89 9.04 12.50
CA ILE A 45 -6.23 9.62 12.51
C ILE A 45 -6.93 9.12 13.78
N ASN A 46 -7.19 10.03 14.72
CA ASN A 46 -7.66 9.69 16.07
C ASN A 46 -9.17 9.85 16.24
N THR A 47 -9.82 10.72 15.44
CA THR A 47 -11.23 11.07 15.61
C THR A 47 -12.07 10.81 14.37
N GLU A 48 -13.36 10.54 14.53
CA GLU A 48 -14.31 10.38 13.43
C GLU A 48 -14.47 11.66 12.59
N GLY A 49 -14.33 12.84 13.23
CA GLY A 49 -14.35 14.13 12.55
C GLY A 49 -13.20 14.25 11.55
N ALA A 50 -11.98 13.92 11.99
CA ALA A 50 -10.80 13.90 11.15
C ALA A 50 -10.89 12.83 10.05
N ALA A 51 -11.42 11.65 10.37
CA ALA A 51 -11.63 10.56 9.41
C ALA A 51 -12.53 11.00 8.26
N ARG A 52 -13.66 11.66 8.55
CA ARG A 52 -14.56 12.20 7.53
C ARG A 52 -13.91 13.31 6.70
N GLN A 53 -13.12 14.19 7.31
CA GLN A 53 -12.42 15.27 6.60
C GLN A 53 -11.35 14.74 5.64
N LEU A 54 -10.60 13.74 6.08
CA LEU A 54 -9.54 13.11 5.28
C LEU A 54 -10.07 12.09 4.27
N GLY A 55 -11.33 11.62 4.42
CA GLY A 55 -11.87 10.52 3.63
C GLY A 55 -11.14 9.20 3.87
N LYS A 56 -10.56 9.03 5.06
CA LYS A 56 -9.77 7.84 5.44
C LYS A 56 -10.23 7.33 6.81
N PRO A 57 -10.31 6.01 7.03
CA PRO A 57 -10.63 5.44 8.34
C PRO A 57 -9.68 5.88 9.45
N ARG A 58 -10.17 5.83 10.69
CA ARG A 58 -9.32 6.01 11.88
C ARG A 58 -8.28 4.91 11.96
N GLY A 59 -7.04 5.28 12.29
CA GLY A 59 -5.93 4.33 12.44
C GLY A 59 -4.60 4.95 12.08
N ARG A 60 -3.62 4.12 11.81
CA ARG A 60 -2.24 4.51 11.49
C ARG A 60 -1.95 4.28 10.02
N TYR A 61 -1.31 5.27 9.42
CA TYR A 61 -0.80 5.23 8.06
C TYR A 61 0.68 5.59 8.11
N VAL A 62 1.52 4.72 7.61
CA VAL A 62 2.97 4.90 7.58
C VAL A 62 3.42 4.90 6.14
N THR A 63 3.92 6.01 5.66
CA THR A 63 4.36 6.19 4.28
C THR A 63 5.88 6.28 4.25
N LEU A 64 6.51 5.37 3.50
CA LEU A 64 7.95 5.33 3.25
C LEU A 64 8.23 5.93 1.88
N ASP A 65 9.08 6.93 1.80
CA ASP A 65 9.65 7.41 0.55
C ASP A 65 10.98 6.69 0.29
N LEU A 66 10.98 5.80 -0.67
CA LEU A 66 12.14 4.97 -1.04
C LEU A 66 13.05 5.64 -2.08
N SER A 67 12.68 6.81 -2.61
CA SER A 67 13.45 7.51 -3.65
C SER A 67 14.92 7.79 -3.27
N PRO A 68 15.27 8.07 -1.98
CA PRO A 68 16.67 8.22 -1.60
C PRO A 68 17.48 6.92 -1.71
N LEU A 69 16.84 5.76 -1.52
CA LEU A 69 17.47 4.45 -1.67
C LEU A 69 17.67 4.09 -3.14
N GLN A 70 16.69 4.38 -3.99
CA GLN A 70 16.73 4.08 -5.43
C GLN A 70 17.84 4.84 -6.18
N LYS A 71 18.29 5.97 -5.66
CA LYS A 71 19.39 6.76 -6.23
C LYS A 71 20.77 6.18 -5.99
N ASN A 72 20.91 5.26 -5.02
CA ASN A 72 22.17 4.62 -4.66
C ASN A 72 22.09 3.15 -5.08
N ALA A 73 22.68 2.79 -6.20
CA ALA A 73 22.48 1.53 -6.91
C ALA A 73 22.89 0.26 -6.13
N ASP A 74 23.77 0.37 -5.14
CA ASP A 74 24.21 -0.78 -4.35
C ASP A 74 23.23 -1.07 -3.21
N ASP A 75 22.83 -2.35 -3.06
CA ASP A 75 21.99 -2.87 -1.96
C ASP A 75 20.58 -2.29 -1.82
N VAL A 76 20.01 -1.70 -2.89
CA VAL A 76 18.67 -1.09 -2.85
C VAL A 76 17.62 -2.10 -2.39
N LEU A 77 17.64 -3.31 -2.93
CA LEU A 77 16.68 -4.35 -2.59
C LEU A 77 16.71 -4.67 -1.10
N GLU A 78 17.91 -4.93 -0.55
CA GLU A 78 18.05 -5.24 0.88
C GLU A 78 17.59 -4.08 1.76
N ARG A 79 18.10 -2.87 1.51
CA ARG A 79 17.80 -1.69 2.34
C ARG A 79 16.34 -1.31 2.31
N ALA A 80 15.71 -1.34 1.13
CA ALA A 80 14.30 -1.05 0.99
C ALA A 80 13.42 -2.14 1.64
N SER A 81 13.74 -3.43 1.44
CA SER A 81 13.02 -4.54 2.08
C SER A 81 13.13 -4.48 3.61
N ARG A 82 14.33 -4.19 4.15
CA ARG A 82 14.53 -4.00 5.60
C ARG A 82 13.75 -2.79 6.14
N ALA A 83 13.67 -1.70 5.37
CA ALA A 83 12.89 -0.52 5.78
C ALA A 83 11.39 -0.84 5.83
N VAL A 84 10.84 -1.42 4.76
CA VAL A 84 9.43 -1.85 4.69
C VAL A 84 9.12 -2.88 5.78
N GLY A 85 9.94 -3.91 5.92
CA GLY A 85 9.75 -4.98 6.89
C GLY A 85 9.75 -4.48 8.33
N ALA A 86 10.64 -3.56 8.68
CA ALA A 86 10.69 -2.99 10.03
C ALA A 86 9.45 -2.15 10.38
N GLU A 87 8.92 -1.35 9.43
CA GLU A 87 7.70 -0.58 9.65
C GLU A 87 6.47 -1.50 9.70
N LEU A 88 6.41 -2.52 8.84
CA LEU A 88 5.34 -3.51 8.85
C LEU A 88 5.33 -4.31 10.17
N ARG A 89 6.48 -4.76 10.65
CA ARG A 89 6.60 -5.46 11.95
C ARG A 89 6.12 -4.57 13.10
N ALA A 90 6.49 -3.29 13.10
CA ALA A 90 6.04 -2.33 14.11
C ALA A 90 4.53 -2.07 14.06
N LEU A 91 3.91 -2.23 12.89
CA LEU A 91 2.47 -2.08 12.71
C LEU A 91 1.71 -3.34 13.14
N LEU A 92 2.21 -4.54 12.79
CA LEU A 92 1.62 -5.84 13.14
C LEU A 92 1.67 -6.13 14.64
N GLY A 93 2.76 -5.75 15.31
CA GLY A 93 3.02 -6.14 16.71
C GLY A 93 3.53 -7.58 16.83
N GLU A 94 3.70 -8.04 18.08
CA GLU A 94 4.40 -9.31 18.38
C GLU A 94 3.49 -10.56 18.42
N ASN A 95 2.17 -10.39 18.38
CA ASN A 95 1.22 -11.50 18.64
C ASN A 95 0.72 -12.21 17.37
N VAL A 96 1.19 -11.84 16.18
CA VAL A 96 0.76 -12.42 14.90
C VAL A 96 1.61 -13.64 14.58
N LYS A 97 0.99 -14.84 14.57
CA LYS A 97 1.65 -16.14 14.30
C LYS A 97 1.20 -16.78 13.00
N SER A 98 0.10 -16.31 12.43
CA SER A 98 -0.42 -16.80 11.17
C SER A 98 -0.98 -15.65 10.32
N VAL A 99 -0.62 -15.60 9.04
CA VAL A 99 -0.97 -14.51 8.13
C VAL A 99 -1.46 -15.07 6.81
N LEU A 100 -2.51 -14.45 6.27
CA LEU A 100 -2.90 -14.57 4.87
C LEU A 100 -2.45 -13.31 4.13
N VAL A 101 -1.53 -13.45 3.19
CA VAL A 101 -1.12 -12.38 2.28
C VAL A 101 -2.02 -12.41 1.06
N ALA A 102 -2.66 -11.29 0.76
CA ALA A 102 -3.57 -11.12 -0.35
C ALA A 102 -2.99 -10.12 -1.37
N GLY A 103 -2.56 -10.61 -2.53
CA GLY A 103 -2.13 -9.78 -3.65
C GLY A 103 -3.33 -9.36 -4.51
N LEU A 104 -3.79 -8.11 -4.35
CA LEU A 104 -4.94 -7.56 -5.07
C LEU A 104 -4.52 -6.97 -6.41
N GLY A 105 -5.45 -6.91 -7.34
CA GLY A 105 -5.26 -6.30 -8.65
C GLY A 105 -5.19 -7.31 -9.78
N ASN A 106 -4.92 -6.79 -10.98
CA ASN A 106 -4.87 -7.54 -12.24
C ASN A 106 -3.41 -7.78 -12.65
N ALA A 107 -2.94 -9.01 -12.56
CA ALA A 107 -1.58 -9.39 -12.96
C ALA A 107 -1.25 -9.08 -14.44
N ASN A 108 -2.27 -8.94 -15.30
CA ASN A 108 -2.11 -8.66 -16.72
C ASN A 108 -2.16 -7.16 -17.07
N MET A 109 -2.34 -6.29 -16.07
CA MET A 109 -2.33 -4.83 -16.22
C MET A 109 -1.20 -4.27 -15.34
N THR A 110 -0.08 -3.90 -15.94
CA THR A 110 1.13 -3.56 -15.18
C THR A 110 0.90 -2.57 -14.04
N PRO A 111 0.19 -1.43 -14.21
CA PRO A 111 -0.04 -0.51 -13.10
C PRO A 111 -0.87 -1.10 -11.94
N ASP A 112 -1.61 -2.18 -12.18
CA ASP A 112 -2.47 -2.87 -11.21
C ASP A 112 -1.86 -4.20 -10.73
N ALA A 113 -0.63 -4.52 -11.18
CA ALA A 113 -0.03 -5.82 -10.94
C ALA A 113 0.82 -5.92 -9.68
N ILE A 114 1.01 -4.83 -8.92
CA ILE A 114 1.91 -4.82 -7.76
C ILE A 114 1.52 -5.86 -6.71
N GLY A 115 0.24 -6.02 -6.41
CA GLY A 115 -0.24 -7.00 -5.44
C GLY A 115 0.06 -8.44 -5.85
N PRO A 116 -0.40 -8.92 -7.01
CA PRO A 116 -0.09 -10.27 -7.49
C PRO A 116 1.42 -10.53 -7.63
N ARG A 117 2.18 -9.56 -8.15
CA ARG A 117 3.64 -9.70 -8.30
C ARG A 117 4.37 -9.75 -6.97
N SER A 118 3.96 -8.95 -5.98
CA SER A 118 4.55 -9.03 -4.64
C SER A 118 4.26 -10.37 -3.97
N ALA A 119 3.07 -10.92 -4.18
CA ALA A 119 2.66 -12.21 -3.65
C ALA A 119 3.55 -13.38 -4.16
N GLU A 120 4.09 -13.29 -5.39
CA GLU A 120 5.03 -14.26 -5.96
C GLU A 120 6.37 -14.31 -5.20
N HIS A 121 6.72 -13.25 -4.45
CA HIS A 121 7.96 -13.10 -3.69
C HIS A 121 7.77 -13.28 -2.19
N VAL A 122 6.67 -13.83 -1.72
CA VAL A 122 6.41 -14.11 -0.30
C VAL A 122 6.68 -15.57 0.01
N LEU A 123 7.47 -15.83 1.04
CA LEU A 123 7.80 -17.17 1.51
C LEU A 123 6.58 -17.85 2.17
N VAL A 124 6.00 -18.84 1.49
CA VAL A 124 4.84 -19.59 1.98
C VAL A 124 5.31 -20.68 2.95
N THR A 125 4.85 -20.63 4.20
CA THR A 125 5.32 -21.51 5.28
C THR A 125 4.20 -22.32 5.93
N ARG A 126 2.92 -22.05 5.65
CA ARG A 126 1.79 -22.71 6.31
C ARG A 126 1.84 -24.22 6.19
N HIS A 127 2.20 -24.76 5.03
CA HIS A 127 2.30 -26.20 4.79
C HIS A 127 3.50 -26.86 5.49
N LEU A 128 4.47 -26.08 5.97
CA LEU A 128 5.69 -26.54 6.65
C LEU A 128 5.53 -26.64 8.17
N ARG A 129 4.40 -26.20 8.74
CA ARG A 129 4.20 -26.13 10.22
C ARG A 129 4.37 -27.46 10.94
N GLN A 130 4.12 -28.60 10.28
CA GLN A 130 4.31 -29.91 10.89
C GLN A 130 5.78 -30.34 10.96
N ASN A 131 6.67 -29.64 10.28
CA ASN A 131 8.11 -29.88 10.33
C ASN A 131 8.72 -29.06 11.46
N GLY A 132 9.35 -29.72 12.43
CA GLY A 132 9.96 -29.08 13.62
C GLY A 132 10.99 -27.99 13.29
N ALA A 133 11.67 -28.09 12.13
CA ALA A 133 12.61 -27.07 11.66
C ALA A 133 11.96 -25.70 11.41
N PHE A 134 10.64 -25.66 11.13
CA PHE A 134 9.87 -24.44 10.88
C PHE A 134 8.97 -24.03 12.04
N SER A 135 9.18 -24.59 13.24
CA SER A 135 8.34 -24.31 14.41
C SER A 135 8.37 -22.84 14.86
N ALA A 136 9.47 -22.14 14.63
CA ALA A 136 9.65 -20.73 14.95
C ALA A 136 9.09 -19.78 13.87
N PHE A 137 8.72 -20.29 12.70
CA PHE A 137 8.24 -19.49 11.58
C PHE A 137 6.77 -19.07 11.78
N CYS A 138 6.45 -17.84 11.37
CA CYS A 138 5.07 -17.44 11.16
C CYS A 138 4.44 -18.29 10.05
N SER A 139 3.20 -18.72 10.25
CA SER A 139 2.45 -19.50 9.26
C SER A 139 1.91 -18.58 8.18
N VAL A 140 2.51 -18.57 7.00
CA VAL A 140 2.12 -17.70 5.89
C VAL A 140 1.43 -18.48 4.78
N SER A 141 0.26 -18.00 4.39
CA SER A 141 -0.48 -18.40 3.19
C SER A 141 -0.57 -17.22 2.24
N VAL A 142 -0.63 -17.49 0.94
CA VAL A 142 -0.73 -16.44 -0.10
C VAL A 142 -1.95 -16.71 -0.98
N LEU A 143 -2.65 -15.66 -1.37
CA LEU A 143 -3.77 -15.70 -2.30
C LEU A 143 -3.75 -14.49 -3.23
N THR A 144 -3.92 -14.72 -4.52
CA THR A 144 -4.17 -13.68 -5.53
C THR A 144 -5.57 -13.89 -6.10
N PRO A 145 -6.60 -13.17 -5.56
CA PRO A 145 -8.00 -13.43 -5.91
C PRO A 145 -8.36 -13.03 -7.35
N GLY A 146 -7.51 -12.25 -8.01
CA GLY A 146 -7.84 -11.61 -9.29
C GLY A 146 -8.83 -10.45 -9.12
N VAL A 147 -9.37 -9.98 -10.24
CA VAL A 147 -10.33 -8.87 -10.28
C VAL A 147 -11.71 -9.33 -10.75
N LEU A 148 -12.76 -8.64 -10.33
CA LEU A 148 -14.16 -8.96 -10.67
C LEU A 148 -14.37 -9.16 -12.17
N GLY A 149 -13.75 -8.34 -13.01
CA GLY A 149 -13.89 -8.44 -14.47
C GLY A 149 -13.28 -9.71 -15.09
N GLN A 150 -12.40 -10.42 -14.36
CA GLN A 150 -11.80 -11.68 -14.79
C GLN A 150 -12.50 -12.90 -14.18
N THR A 151 -12.91 -12.79 -12.93
CA THR A 151 -13.39 -13.92 -12.13
C THR A 151 -14.90 -13.96 -11.97
N GLY A 152 -15.60 -12.82 -12.13
CA GLY A 152 -17.01 -12.65 -11.78
C GLY A 152 -17.28 -12.65 -10.27
N ILE A 153 -16.22 -12.66 -9.43
CA ILE A 153 -16.30 -12.75 -7.96
C ILE A 153 -15.56 -11.57 -7.35
N GLU A 154 -16.16 -10.92 -6.36
CA GLU A 154 -15.46 -9.87 -5.60
C GLU A 154 -14.30 -10.45 -4.79
N ALA A 155 -13.16 -9.76 -4.80
CA ALA A 155 -11.98 -10.18 -4.02
C ALA A 155 -12.31 -10.40 -2.54
N MET A 156 -13.20 -9.58 -1.97
CA MET A 156 -13.68 -9.71 -0.60
C MET A 156 -14.39 -11.05 -0.35
N GLU A 157 -15.20 -11.54 -1.29
CA GLU A 157 -15.91 -12.82 -1.16
C GLU A 157 -14.93 -13.99 -1.14
N THR A 158 -13.96 -13.98 -2.06
CA THR A 158 -12.89 -15.00 -2.12
C THR A 158 -12.06 -14.99 -0.85
N LEU A 159 -11.63 -13.81 -0.39
CA LEU A 159 -10.83 -13.66 0.82
C LEU A 159 -11.60 -14.07 2.07
N ARG A 160 -12.88 -13.71 2.20
CA ARG A 160 -13.72 -14.11 3.32
C ARG A 160 -13.87 -15.63 3.41
N GLY A 161 -14.04 -16.31 2.27
CA GLY A 161 -14.06 -17.77 2.21
C GLY A 161 -12.74 -18.38 2.67
N THR A 162 -11.63 -17.82 2.19
CA THR A 162 -10.27 -18.28 2.54
C THR A 162 -9.94 -18.01 4.02
N VAL A 163 -10.28 -16.84 4.56
CA VAL A 163 -10.08 -16.51 5.98
C VAL A 163 -10.82 -17.51 6.88
N ARG A 164 -12.06 -17.88 6.54
CA ARG A 164 -12.82 -18.91 7.28
C ARG A 164 -12.15 -20.27 7.27
N ALA A 165 -11.53 -20.66 6.15
CA ALA A 165 -10.86 -21.95 6.01
C ALA A 165 -9.47 -21.98 6.64
N VAL A 166 -8.70 -20.89 6.50
CA VAL A 166 -7.30 -20.79 6.96
C VAL A 166 -7.20 -20.35 8.42
N GLN A 167 -8.14 -19.53 8.89
CA GLN A 167 -8.18 -18.93 10.23
C GLN A 167 -6.87 -18.19 10.59
N PRO A 168 -6.42 -17.23 9.79
CA PRO A 168 -5.21 -16.47 10.09
C PRO A 168 -5.47 -15.46 11.24
N ASP A 169 -4.41 -15.09 11.96
CA ASP A 169 -4.47 -14.02 12.97
C ASP A 169 -4.65 -12.64 12.33
N ALA A 170 -4.15 -12.49 11.09
CA ALA A 170 -4.25 -11.25 10.32
C ALA A 170 -4.23 -11.50 8.82
N VAL A 171 -4.73 -10.52 8.06
CA VAL A 171 -4.57 -10.41 6.60
C VAL A 171 -3.63 -9.26 6.29
N ILE A 172 -2.67 -9.46 5.37
CA ILE A 172 -1.89 -8.40 4.73
C ILE A 172 -2.39 -8.28 3.30
N ALA A 173 -3.04 -7.17 2.96
CA ALA A 173 -3.55 -6.89 1.62
C ALA A 173 -2.57 -5.96 0.88
N ILE A 174 -2.15 -6.34 -0.32
CA ILE A 174 -1.23 -5.56 -1.17
C ILE A 174 -2.02 -5.07 -2.37
N ASP A 175 -1.99 -3.76 -2.65
CA ASP A 175 -2.74 -3.17 -3.76
C ASP A 175 -2.00 -1.99 -4.41
N ALA A 176 -2.38 -1.69 -5.64
CA ALA A 176 -1.98 -0.47 -6.34
C ALA A 176 -2.80 0.72 -5.83
N LEU A 177 -2.14 1.86 -5.66
CA LEU A 177 -2.77 3.09 -5.22
C LEU A 177 -2.68 4.17 -6.31
N ALA A 178 -3.56 5.17 -6.21
CA ALA A 178 -3.38 6.43 -6.90
C ALA A 178 -2.73 7.47 -5.97
N SER A 179 -1.77 8.24 -6.49
CA SER A 179 -1.22 9.41 -5.83
C SER A 179 -1.67 10.70 -6.52
N ARG A 180 -1.53 11.82 -5.83
CA ARG A 180 -1.63 13.15 -6.42
C ARG A 180 -0.35 13.47 -7.21
N SER A 181 0.80 13.23 -6.61
CA SER A 181 2.10 13.64 -7.14
C SER A 181 2.77 12.55 -7.97
N LEU A 182 3.26 12.92 -9.17
CA LEU A 182 4.09 12.04 -10.02
C LEU A 182 5.37 11.59 -9.31
N MET A 183 5.94 12.41 -8.43
CA MET A 183 7.19 12.13 -7.73
C MET A 183 7.06 10.95 -6.76
N ARG A 184 5.85 10.55 -6.44
CA ARG A 184 5.57 9.42 -5.53
C ARG A 184 5.30 8.11 -6.25
N LEU A 185 5.14 8.15 -7.58
CA LEU A 185 4.91 6.94 -8.37
C LEU A 185 6.09 5.98 -8.23
N CYS A 186 5.78 4.74 -7.90
CA CYS A 186 6.75 3.65 -7.79
C CYS A 186 7.98 3.95 -6.93
N SER A 187 7.89 4.96 -6.06
CA SER A 187 8.95 5.35 -5.11
C SER A 187 8.47 5.39 -3.67
N THR A 188 7.18 5.19 -3.46
CA THR A 188 6.53 5.32 -2.15
C THR A 188 5.78 4.05 -1.80
N VAL A 189 5.85 3.63 -0.54
CA VAL A 189 5.05 2.53 0.01
C VAL A 189 4.26 3.04 1.21
N GLN A 190 2.94 2.85 1.22
CA GLN A 190 2.09 3.16 2.36
C GLN A 190 1.64 1.89 3.05
N LEU A 191 1.87 1.81 4.35
CA LEU A 191 1.35 0.78 5.25
C LEU A 191 0.20 1.33 6.07
N SER A 192 -0.83 0.52 6.36
CA SER A 192 -1.89 0.93 7.29
C SER A 192 -2.46 -0.24 8.10
N ASP A 193 -3.04 0.06 9.26
CA ASP A 193 -3.77 -0.90 10.11
C ASP A 193 -5.30 -0.80 9.95
N THR A 194 -5.76 -0.10 8.93
CA THR A 194 -7.19 0.19 8.67
C THR A 194 -7.81 -0.66 7.58
N GLY A 195 -7.02 -1.54 6.96
CA GLY A 195 -7.43 -2.23 5.74
C GLY A 195 -7.34 -1.36 4.50
N ILE A 196 -8.03 -1.76 3.44
CA ILE A 196 -8.00 -1.09 2.14
C ILE A 196 -9.34 -1.18 1.45
N VAL A 197 -9.65 -0.17 0.63
CA VAL A 197 -10.78 -0.21 -0.32
C VAL A 197 -10.20 -0.33 -1.73
N PRO A 198 -10.20 -1.53 -2.33
CA PRO A 198 -9.61 -1.73 -3.64
C PRO A 198 -10.24 -0.82 -4.70
N GLY A 199 -9.43 -0.22 -5.56
CA GLY A 199 -9.88 0.63 -6.65
C GLY A 199 -10.42 2.01 -6.23
N SER A 200 -10.31 2.41 -4.97
CA SER A 200 -10.79 3.72 -4.50
C SER A 200 -10.16 4.89 -5.24
N GLY A 201 -8.87 4.83 -5.50
CA GLY A 201 -8.12 5.88 -6.19
C GLY A 201 -8.47 6.07 -7.65
N VAL A 202 -9.07 5.06 -8.28
CA VAL A 202 -9.50 5.11 -9.68
C VAL A 202 -11.03 5.24 -9.83
N GLY A 203 -11.73 5.53 -8.73
CA GLY A 203 -13.18 5.71 -8.72
C GLY A 203 -13.99 4.41 -8.84
N ASN A 204 -13.34 3.26 -8.75
CA ASN A 204 -13.96 1.95 -8.82
C ASN A 204 -14.09 1.34 -7.41
N HIS A 205 -15.03 1.90 -6.64
CA HIS A 205 -15.21 1.48 -5.25
C HIS A 205 -15.69 0.03 -5.16
N ARG A 206 -14.82 -0.83 -4.62
CA ARG A 206 -15.09 -2.23 -4.29
C ARG A 206 -15.45 -2.37 -2.82
N CYS A 207 -15.88 -3.58 -2.43
CA CYS A 207 -16.09 -3.88 -1.03
C CYS A 207 -14.79 -3.69 -0.23
N PRO A 208 -14.82 -2.94 0.89
CA PRO A 208 -13.64 -2.73 1.72
C PRO A 208 -13.14 -4.05 2.32
N LEU A 209 -11.83 -4.20 2.37
CA LEU A 209 -11.13 -5.24 3.12
C LEU A 209 -10.70 -4.67 4.45
N SER A 210 -11.42 -4.98 5.49
CA SER A 210 -11.22 -4.46 6.85
C SER A 210 -11.52 -5.54 7.87
N ARG A 211 -11.24 -5.25 9.13
CA ARG A 211 -11.62 -6.13 10.24
C ARG A 211 -13.12 -6.41 10.26
N ASP A 212 -13.95 -5.42 9.94
CA ASP A 212 -15.42 -5.55 9.96
C ASP A 212 -15.93 -6.50 8.87
N THR A 213 -15.27 -6.54 7.71
CA THR A 213 -15.69 -7.38 6.57
C THR A 213 -15.11 -8.78 6.61
N LEU A 214 -13.88 -8.95 7.13
CA LEU A 214 -13.18 -10.25 7.14
C LEU A 214 -13.17 -10.92 8.51
N GLY A 215 -13.50 -10.22 9.60
CA GLY A 215 -13.52 -10.74 10.97
C GLY A 215 -12.15 -10.83 11.65
N VAL A 216 -11.07 -10.50 10.94
CA VAL A 216 -9.69 -10.47 11.44
C VAL A 216 -9.04 -9.14 11.10
N PRO A 217 -8.00 -8.69 11.83
CA PRO A 217 -7.25 -7.49 11.49
C PRO A 217 -6.75 -7.53 10.04
N VAL A 218 -6.88 -6.41 9.33
CA VAL A 218 -6.38 -6.25 7.96
C VAL A 218 -5.37 -5.11 7.93
N TYR A 219 -4.17 -5.44 7.54
CA TYR A 219 -3.09 -4.50 7.28
C TYR A 219 -2.95 -4.31 5.78
N ALA A 220 -2.77 -3.08 5.33
CA ALA A 220 -2.61 -2.81 3.91
C ALA A 220 -1.19 -2.37 3.59
N ILE A 221 -0.70 -2.80 2.43
CA ILE A 221 0.50 -2.32 1.77
C ILE A 221 0.07 -1.76 0.43
N GLY A 222 0.23 -0.46 0.22
CA GLY A 222 -0.16 0.20 -1.00
C GLY A 222 1.02 0.89 -1.68
N VAL A 223 1.08 0.78 -3.01
CA VAL A 223 2.09 1.45 -3.83
C VAL A 223 1.40 2.35 -4.84
N PRO A 224 1.71 3.65 -4.87
CA PRO A 224 1.22 4.52 -5.93
C PRO A 224 1.84 4.12 -7.27
N THR A 225 1.00 3.73 -8.21
CA THR A 225 1.40 3.32 -9.57
C THR A 225 0.83 4.23 -10.65
N VAL A 226 -0.20 5.01 -10.30
CA VAL A 226 -0.89 5.91 -11.23
C VAL A 226 -1.21 7.25 -10.58
N VAL A 227 -1.35 8.27 -11.42
CA VAL A 227 -1.95 9.58 -11.11
C VAL A 227 -3.12 9.79 -12.06
N ASP A 228 -4.23 10.27 -11.55
CA ASP A 228 -5.37 10.71 -12.34
C ASP A 228 -5.00 11.93 -13.19
N ALA A 229 -5.31 11.93 -14.49
CA ALA A 229 -4.89 12.98 -15.42
C ALA A 229 -5.46 14.36 -15.06
N ALA A 230 -6.67 14.43 -14.54
CA ALA A 230 -7.27 15.69 -14.08
C ALA A 230 -6.51 16.22 -12.85
N THR A 231 -6.17 15.33 -11.91
CA THR A 231 -5.35 15.65 -10.73
C THR A 231 -3.97 16.16 -11.14
N LEU A 232 -3.31 15.49 -12.08
CA LEU A 232 -2.01 15.91 -12.62
C LEU A 232 -2.08 17.30 -13.28
N THR A 233 -3.12 17.52 -14.08
CA THR A 233 -3.30 18.81 -14.74
C THR A 233 -3.47 19.95 -13.73
N LEU A 234 -4.28 19.73 -12.68
CA LEU A 234 -4.44 20.71 -11.60
C LEU A 234 -3.12 20.99 -10.88
N ASP A 235 -2.35 19.96 -10.60
CA ASP A 235 -1.04 20.08 -9.91
C ASP A 235 -0.06 20.94 -10.75
N VAL A 236 0.04 20.67 -12.04
CA VAL A 236 0.90 21.42 -12.97
C VAL A 236 0.45 22.89 -13.11
N LEU A 237 -0.86 23.13 -13.16
CA LEU A 237 -1.40 24.49 -13.25
C LEU A 237 -1.18 25.29 -11.95
N GLU A 238 -1.31 24.63 -10.79
CA GLU A 238 -1.04 25.22 -9.48
C GLU A 238 0.45 25.59 -9.35
N GLU A 239 1.37 24.72 -9.77
CA GLU A 239 2.82 24.99 -9.81
C GLU A 239 3.16 26.15 -10.77
N ALA A 240 2.43 26.30 -11.87
CA ALA A 240 2.57 27.40 -12.80
C ALA A 240 1.92 28.71 -12.33
N GLY A 241 1.38 28.76 -11.11
CA GLY A 241 0.70 29.93 -10.53
C GLY A 241 -0.67 30.21 -11.15
N LYS A 242 -1.27 29.26 -11.85
CA LYS A 242 -2.58 29.36 -12.50
C LYS A 242 -3.64 28.59 -11.71
N SER A 243 -4.00 29.12 -10.56
CA SER A 243 -4.99 28.47 -9.67
C SER A 243 -6.46 28.77 -10.04
N ASP A 244 -6.72 29.65 -10.99
CA ASP A 244 -8.07 30.09 -11.39
C ASP A 244 -8.57 29.32 -12.63
N VAL A 245 -8.46 27.99 -12.58
CA VAL A 245 -8.94 27.13 -13.66
C VAL A 245 -10.29 26.56 -13.26
N ASP A 246 -11.29 26.72 -14.15
CA ASP A 246 -12.59 26.10 -13.96
C ASP A 246 -12.43 24.55 -13.97
N PRO A 247 -12.68 23.87 -12.85
CA PRO A 247 -12.61 22.42 -12.79
C PRO A 247 -13.51 21.73 -13.83
N ALA A 248 -14.56 22.41 -14.32
CA ALA A 248 -15.43 21.88 -15.36
C ALA A 248 -14.71 21.67 -16.70
N ALA A 249 -13.61 22.42 -16.95
CA ALA A 249 -12.78 22.24 -18.13
C ALA A 249 -12.04 20.89 -18.16
N LEU A 250 -11.89 20.23 -16.99
CA LEU A 250 -11.23 18.93 -16.84
C LEU A 250 -12.19 17.73 -16.87
N ARG A 251 -13.49 18.00 -17.10
CA ARG A 251 -14.47 16.91 -17.22
C ARG A 251 -14.15 16.02 -18.42
N GLY A 252 -14.20 14.72 -18.22
CA GLY A 252 -13.84 13.71 -19.23
C GLY A 252 -12.38 13.24 -19.15
N HIS A 253 -11.49 13.93 -18.45
CA HIS A 253 -10.12 13.47 -18.19
C HIS A 253 -10.00 12.59 -16.96
N GLU A 254 -11.05 12.48 -16.17
CA GLU A 254 -11.13 11.71 -14.91
C GLU A 254 -11.01 10.18 -15.11
N THR A 255 -11.13 9.70 -16.33
CA THR A 255 -10.99 8.28 -16.69
C THR A 255 -9.61 7.91 -17.19
N VAL A 256 -8.72 8.91 -17.38
CA VAL A 256 -7.35 8.70 -17.86
C VAL A 256 -6.41 8.63 -16.69
N MET A 257 -5.65 7.54 -16.63
CA MET A 257 -4.61 7.33 -15.62
C MET A 257 -3.24 7.45 -16.28
N VAL A 258 -2.34 8.18 -15.64
CA VAL A 258 -0.96 8.40 -16.07
C VAL A 258 -0.03 7.60 -15.18
N THR A 259 0.95 6.96 -15.79
CA THR A 259 1.98 6.20 -15.10
C THR A 259 3.37 6.51 -15.66
N THR A 260 4.42 5.99 -15.04
CA THR A 260 5.79 6.16 -15.50
C THR A 260 6.08 5.33 -16.73
N ARG A 261 7.04 5.79 -17.56
CA ARG A 261 7.46 5.06 -18.77
C ARG A 261 8.02 3.66 -18.46
N ASP A 262 8.74 3.54 -17.34
CA ASP A 262 9.47 2.33 -16.97
C ASP A 262 8.69 1.50 -15.92
N ILE A 263 7.37 1.61 -15.93
CA ILE A 263 6.46 0.98 -14.93
C ILE A 263 6.72 -0.53 -14.79
N ASP A 264 7.00 -1.24 -15.89
CA ASP A 264 7.24 -2.69 -15.87
C ASP A 264 8.47 -3.09 -15.04
N ALA A 265 9.56 -2.33 -15.17
CA ALA A 265 10.78 -2.54 -14.37
C ALA A 265 10.54 -2.17 -12.91
N GLN A 266 9.91 -1.02 -12.67
CA GLN A 266 9.63 -0.52 -11.32
C GLN A 266 8.72 -1.46 -10.53
N ILE A 267 7.66 -2.00 -11.15
CA ILE A 267 6.77 -2.98 -10.50
C ILE A 267 7.53 -4.25 -10.14
N ARG A 268 8.41 -4.77 -11.02
CA ARG A 268 9.21 -5.97 -10.70
C ARG A 268 10.13 -5.75 -9.50
N GLU A 269 10.81 -4.61 -9.44
CA GLU A 269 11.71 -4.28 -8.33
C GLU A 269 10.95 -4.09 -7.01
N LEU A 270 9.87 -3.30 -7.04
CA LEU A 270 9.05 -3.04 -5.85
C LEU A 270 8.33 -4.28 -5.35
N ALA A 271 7.89 -5.16 -6.25
CA ALA A 271 7.27 -6.42 -5.88
C ALA A 271 8.23 -7.29 -5.04
N ARG A 272 9.50 -7.35 -5.42
CA ARG A 272 10.55 -8.03 -4.63
C ARG A 272 10.78 -7.33 -3.28
N VAL A 273 10.87 -6.00 -3.28
CA VAL A 273 11.03 -5.21 -2.05
C VAL A 273 9.89 -5.50 -1.06
N ILE A 274 8.64 -5.54 -1.55
CA ILE A 274 7.46 -5.77 -0.71
C ILE A 274 7.43 -7.22 -0.23
N GLY A 275 7.59 -8.21 -1.11
CA GLY A 275 7.60 -9.63 -0.73
C GLY A 275 8.66 -9.94 0.32
N TYR A 276 9.90 -9.53 0.07
CA TYR A 276 11.00 -9.70 1.01
C TYR A 276 10.81 -8.89 2.30
N GLY A 277 10.21 -7.69 2.19
CA GLY A 277 9.84 -6.88 3.36
C GLY A 277 8.80 -7.58 4.25
N ILE A 278 7.81 -8.25 3.65
CA ILE A 278 6.84 -9.06 4.38
C ILE A 278 7.53 -10.22 5.10
N ASP A 279 8.41 -10.93 4.43
CA ASP A 279 9.14 -12.06 5.02
C ASP A 279 10.05 -11.61 6.15
N LEU A 280 10.80 -10.53 5.97
CA LEU A 280 11.60 -9.92 7.03
C LEU A 280 10.76 -9.41 8.21
N ALA A 281 9.50 -9.05 7.99
CA ALA A 281 8.60 -8.67 9.08
C ALA A 281 8.09 -9.89 9.86
N LEU A 282 7.81 -11.00 9.19
CA LEU A 282 7.11 -12.15 9.74
C LEU A 282 8.04 -13.27 10.19
N GLN A 283 9.16 -13.48 9.49
CA GLN A 283 10.03 -14.64 9.71
C GLN A 283 11.25 -14.29 10.56
N PRO A 284 11.80 -15.28 11.31
CA PRO A 284 13.04 -15.13 12.06
C PRO A 284 14.27 -15.33 11.16
N LEU A 285 14.30 -14.61 10.03
CA LEU A 285 15.34 -14.69 9.01
C LEU A 285 16.03 -13.34 8.84
N ASP A 286 17.33 -13.37 8.54
CA ASP A 286 18.01 -12.21 7.97
C ASP A 286 17.84 -12.17 6.43
N PHE A 287 18.32 -11.08 5.80
CA PHE A 287 18.14 -10.90 4.36
C PHE A 287 18.93 -11.94 3.53
N SER A 288 20.12 -12.33 4.00
CA SER A 288 20.96 -13.33 3.32
C SER A 288 20.33 -14.72 3.37
N GLU A 289 19.81 -15.11 4.53
CA GLU A 289 19.07 -16.36 4.72
C GLU A 289 17.82 -16.40 3.84
N LEU A 290 17.07 -15.28 3.79
CA LEU A 290 15.90 -15.16 2.94
C LEU A 290 16.25 -15.31 1.45
N CYS A 291 17.30 -14.65 0.97
CA CYS A 291 17.76 -14.79 -0.42
C CYS A 291 18.15 -16.24 -0.74
N ALA A 292 18.82 -16.94 0.20
CA ALA A 292 19.19 -18.34 -0.01
C ALA A 292 18.00 -19.30 -0.13
N LEU A 293 16.85 -18.95 0.50
CA LEU A 293 15.62 -19.74 0.43
C LEU A 293 14.77 -19.41 -0.81
N MET A 294 14.83 -18.19 -1.29
CA MET A 294 14.00 -17.71 -2.41
C MET A 294 14.65 -17.92 -3.79
N GLY A 295 15.94 -18.18 -3.86
CA GLY A 295 16.70 -18.51 -5.09
C GLY A 295 17.26 -17.28 -5.78
#